data_ec1a451e43182fdb0a476722b29f95c2
#
_entry.id   ec1a451e43182fdb0a476722b29f95c2
#
_cell.length_a   1.000
_cell.length_b   1.000
_cell.length_c   1.000
_cell.angle_alpha   90.00
_cell.angle_beta   90.00
_cell.angle_gamma   90.00
#
_symmetry.space_group_name_H-M   'P 1'
#
loop_
_entity.id
_entity.type
_entity.pdbx_description
1 polymer ?
#
loop_
_entity_poly.entity_id
_entity_poly.type
_entity_poly.pdbx_seq_one_letter_code
_entity_poly.pdbx_strand_id
1 'polypeptide(L)'
;MRPSTSARAPLFRRLVAWAGPLLLTAALLVTQAPTAAATAATATVTDLGVAGTGGDVVARSRKVFVAAGDQIVVTSTDGKVIGTIPGLSGAVALASPESGGKVYAALRDSHEVIEIDIATLAITRRVDLTAYPCPSSLAQEYDRLWIGFGCGEEGQGGVLGLIAWPAPPTPAFRVGPATTRAPLVAVSGNTLVAGEPGVSPATVKVYDISTMPPTSRGEIRGEANELPALRDLALAEHGSTALSASDDTRRFDAWDTTALTRGRAYDSNGFGEHGVPTAVATNPDHSAYVVGGWNSPAGDAAELVVYDATTSEVIYTAAHQGKAVVAGSIDFYGTVTFAVLKEPGTGRMHLWRLPSSPYHSSTLTLTAPSEVTALKQWTFSGRLTLSSGLPPGPQTLSLYRWLPDDTSRPFQEITTAADGTYEFTDTPPSIGAFKYRVYWPGNSWFRGSGSSTTVTVASYEPTLTVTGPATGDVGELLDFNGTFGVEGITFPQTVITVSRRVVGPDGAVTSKSLVKLIPAADGSFGFSDTPTTAGEHTYTVRLLGNSTVRSASTTHVVTVLQPPA
;
A
#
# COMPACT_ATOMS: atom_id res chain seq x y z
N MET A 1 -36.05 -16.83 -61.73
CA MET A 1 -36.06 -16.18 -63.05
C MET A 1 -34.94 -15.17 -63.11
N ARG A 2 -33.96 -15.43 -63.93
CA ARG A 2 -33.04 -14.44 -64.53
C ARG A 2 -33.80 -13.79 -65.71
N PRO A 3 -33.34 -12.71 -66.39
CA PRO A 3 -32.05 -12.02 -66.51
C PRO A 3 -32.19 -10.47 -66.44
N SER A 4 -31.32 -9.55 -66.69
CA SER A 4 -30.14 -9.46 -67.56
C SER A 4 -29.50 -8.06 -67.46
N THR A 5 -28.22 -8.00 -67.48
CA THR A 5 -27.27 -7.19 -68.26
C THR A 5 -27.60 -5.76 -68.69
N SER A 6 -26.73 -4.79 -68.45
CA SER A 6 -26.01 -4.12 -69.55
C SER A 6 -24.96 -3.11 -69.04
N ALA A 7 -23.80 -3.24 -69.64
CA ALA A 7 -22.60 -2.39 -69.52
C ALA A 7 -22.72 -1.10 -70.37
N ARG A 8 -22.01 -0.04 -69.97
CA ARG A 8 -21.22 0.82 -70.89
C ARG A 8 -20.35 1.84 -70.12
N ALA A 9 -19.06 1.78 -70.38
CA ALA A 9 -18.06 2.84 -70.19
C ALA A 9 -17.97 3.64 -71.51
N PRO A 10 -17.01 4.62 -71.67
CA PRO A 10 -16.34 5.57 -70.78
C PRO A 10 -16.40 7.03 -71.33
N LEU A 11 -15.93 8.03 -70.56
CA LEU A 11 -15.49 9.30 -71.18
C LEU A 11 -14.35 9.95 -70.37
N PHE A 12 -13.25 10.08 -71.06
CA PHE A 12 -12.05 10.84 -70.72
C PHE A 12 -12.33 12.33 -70.46
N ARG A 13 -11.72 12.93 -69.43
CA ARG A 13 -11.23 14.32 -69.48
C ARG A 13 -10.09 14.56 -68.48
N ARG A 14 -8.98 14.83 -69.01
CA ARG A 14 -7.76 15.59 -68.78
C ARG A 14 -7.44 16.12 -67.38
N LEU A 15 -6.19 15.75 -66.99
CA LEU A 15 -5.32 16.26 -65.96
C LEU A 15 -5.20 17.80 -65.93
N VAL A 16 -5.17 18.35 -64.71
CA VAL A 16 -4.34 19.51 -64.38
C VAL A 16 -3.59 19.15 -63.11
N ALA A 17 -2.26 19.09 -63.26
CA ALA A 17 -1.32 18.84 -62.16
C ALA A 17 -1.12 20.12 -61.33
N TRP A 18 -1.32 20.05 -60.04
CA TRP A 18 -0.79 21.00 -59.06
C TRP A 18 0.13 20.25 -58.15
N ALA A 19 1.44 20.61 -58.18
CA ALA A 19 2.46 20.14 -57.30
C ALA A 19 2.39 20.93 -56.00
N GLY A 20 2.01 20.29 -54.92
CA GLY A 20 2.16 20.79 -53.56
C GLY A 20 3.14 19.89 -52.79
N PRO A 21 3.96 20.41 -51.87
CA PRO A 21 5.03 19.65 -51.23
C PRO A 21 4.45 18.60 -50.29
N LEU A 22 4.87 17.35 -50.50
CA LEU A 22 4.68 16.25 -49.54
C LEU A 22 5.52 16.53 -48.26
N LEU A 23 4.86 16.89 -47.18
CA LEU A 23 5.42 16.75 -45.84
C LEU A 23 5.34 15.26 -45.45
N LEU A 24 6.47 14.58 -45.49
CA LEU A 24 6.64 13.25 -44.89
C LEU A 24 6.59 13.40 -43.36
N THR A 25 5.45 13.15 -42.74
CA THR A 25 5.37 12.85 -41.31
C THR A 25 5.82 11.40 -41.12
N ALA A 26 7.05 11.20 -40.68
CA ALA A 26 7.53 9.92 -40.18
C ALA A 26 6.79 9.60 -38.88
N ALA A 27 5.74 8.77 -38.94
CA ALA A 27 5.17 8.15 -37.77
C ALA A 27 6.19 7.15 -37.20
N LEU A 28 6.85 7.51 -36.09
CA LEU A 28 7.59 6.55 -35.29
C LEU A 28 6.57 5.56 -34.70
N LEU A 29 6.47 4.39 -35.31
CA LEU A 29 5.87 3.22 -34.68
C LEU A 29 6.78 2.81 -33.54
N VAL A 30 6.48 3.28 -32.32
CA VAL A 30 7.01 2.68 -31.10
C VAL A 30 6.33 1.32 -30.96
N THR A 31 7.00 0.26 -31.42
CA THR A 31 6.63 -1.09 -31.07
C THR A 31 6.83 -1.28 -29.57
N GLN A 32 5.73 -1.17 -28.80
CA GLN A 32 5.74 -1.64 -27.42
C GLN A 32 6.05 -3.13 -27.45
N ALA A 33 7.20 -3.52 -26.88
CA ALA A 33 7.46 -4.92 -26.60
C ALA A 33 6.31 -5.46 -25.73
N PRO A 34 5.78 -6.65 -26.03
CA PRO A 34 4.76 -7.23 -25.17
C PRO A 34 5.34 -7.37 -23.77
N THR A 35 4.78 -6.65 -22.81
CA THR A 35 5.02 -6.92 -21.40
C THR A 35 4.59 -8.35 -21.16
N ALA A 36 5.55 -9.22 -20.86
CA ALA A 36 5.26 -10.60 -20.48
C ALA A 36 4.25 -10.52 -19.31
N ALA A 37 3.04 -11.00 -19.56
CA ALA A 37 2.04 -11.14 -18.52
C ALA A 37 2.68 -12.03 -17.45
N ALA A 38 2.94 -11.46 -16.28
CA ALA A 38 3.42 -12.24 -15.15
C ALA A 38 2.37 -13.31 -14.88
N THR A 39 2.73 -14.56 -15.06
CA THR A 39 1.87 -15.71 -14.75
C THR A 39 1.40 -15.54 -13.30
N ALA A 40 0.10 -15.45 -13.10
CA ALA A 40 -0.48 -15.42 -11.76
C ALA A 40 0.00 -16.66 -11.01
N ALA A 41 0.59 -16.48 -9.83
CA ALA A 41 1.02 -17.62 -9.05
C ALA A 41 -0.23 -18.38 -8.61
N THR A 42 -0.35 -19.63 -9.03
CA THR A 42 -1.48 -20.50 -8.73
C THR A 42 -1.42 -20.99 -7.29
N ALA A 43 -2.59 -21.16 -6.68
CA ALA A 43 -2.71 -21.86 -5.42
C ALA A 43 -2.09 -23.26 -5.53
N THR A 44 -1.29 -23.66 -4.54
CA THR A 44 -0.62 -24.96 -4.52
C THR A 44 -1.09 -25.79 -3.33
N VAL A 45 -1.24 -27.10 -3.55
CA VAL A 45 -1.57 -28.06 -2.50
C VAL A 45 -0.42 -29.06 -2.38
N THR A 46 0.16 -29.13 -1.18
CA THR A 46 1.25 -30.06 -0.86
C THR A 46 0.73 -31.14 0.06
N ASP A 47 0.95 -32.39 -0.30
CA ASP A 47 0.71 -33.53 0.57
C ASP A 47 1.71 -33.53 1.73
N LEU A 48 1.22 -33.56 2.95
CA LEU A 48 2.06 -33.55 4.15
C LEU A 48 2.57 -34.94 4.53
N GLY A 49 2.12 -36.00 3.84
CA GLY A 49 2.51 -37.38 4.09
C GLY A 49 1.95 -37.97 5.37
N VAL A 50 0.97 -37.33 5.99
CA VAL A 50 0.39 -37.73 7.28
C VAL A 50 -1.14 -37.75 7.23
N ALA A 51 -1.74 -38.58 8.08
CA ALA A 51 -3.18 -38.59 8.36
C ALA A 51 -3.36 -38.56 9.88
N GLY A 52 -4.41 -37.90 10.36
CA GLY A 52 -4.63 -37.87 11.82
C GLY A 52 -5.65 -36.80 12.25
N THR A 53 -5.65 -36.58 13.56
CA THR A 53 -6.43 -35.53 14.21
C THR A 53 -5.69 -34.19 14.16
N GLY A 54 -6.35 -33.08 14.53
CA GLY A 54 -5.75 -31.76 14.44
C GLY A 54 -5.95 -31.12 13.06
N GLY A 55 -5.00 -30.32 12.62
CA GLY A 55 -5.06 -29.58 11.36
C GLY A 55 -4.88 -28.08 11.54
N ASP A 56 -4.70 -27.61 12.76
CA ASP A 56 -4.34 -26.22 13.01
C ASP A 56 -2.98 -25.87 12.41
N VAL A 57 -2.81 -24.62 12.01
CA VAL A 57 -1.64 -24.15 11.27
C VAL A 57 -1.12 -22.84 11.83
N VAL A 58 0.21 -22.74 11.93
CA VAL A 58 0.91 -21.49 12.28
C VAL A 58 2.07 -21.27 11.33
N ALA A 59 2.12 -20.08 10.75
CA ALA A 59 3.16 -19.67 9.82
C ALA A 59 4.03 -18.57 10.44
N ARG A 60 5.30 -18.88 10.78
CA ARG A 60 6.24 -17.94 11.42
C ARG A 60 7.67 -18.20 10.95
N SER A 61 8.46 -17.14 10.88
CA SER A 61 9.90 -17.21 10.56
C SER A 61 10.24 -18.06 9.33
N ARG A 62 9.45 -17.89 8.25
CA ARG A 62 9.56 -18.63 6.97
C ARG A 62 9.30 -20.13 7.08
N LYS A 63 8.65 -20.59 8.13
CA LYS A 63 8.20 -21.96 8.33
C LYS A 63 6.70 -21.99 8.57
N VAL A 64 6.08 -23.10 8.19
CA VAL A 64 4.67 -23.39 8.46
C VAL A 64 4.60 -24.66 9.27
N PHE A 65 3.96 -24.59 10.41
CA PHE A 65 3.77 -25.70 11.36
C PHE A 65 2.32 -26.18 11.24
N VAL A 66 2.11 -27.48 11.10
CA VAL A 66 0.79 -28.09 11.01
C VAL A 66 0.67 -29.16 12.08
N ALA A 67 -0.32 -29.03 12.98
CA ALA A 67 -0.63 -30.03 13.99
C ALA A 67 -1.28 -31.26 13.34
N ALA A 68 -0.73 -32.43 13.57
CA ALA A 68 -1.17 -33.69 12.94
C ALA A 68 -1.34 -34.86 13.92
N GLY A 69 -1.77 -34.57 15.15
CA GLY A 69 -2.05 -35.56 16.18
C GLY A 69 -0.79 -36.10 16.85
N ASP A 70 -0.14 -37.08 16.28
CA ASP A 70 1.08 -37.71 16.83
C ASP A 70 2.38 -36.94 16.52
N GLN A 71 2.27 -35.91 15.69
CA GLN A 71 3.41 -35.10 15.26
C GLN A 71 2.97 -33.69 14.82
N ILE A 72 3.95 -32.81 14.65
CA ILE A 72 3.80 -31.55 13.95
C ILE A 72 4.66 -31.62 12.69
N VAL A 73 4.04 -31.40 11.53
CA VAL A 73 4.75 -31.32 10.25
C VAL A 73 5.19 -29.88 10.03
N VAL A 74 6.44 -29.70 9.63
CA VAL A 74 7.01 -28.39 9.36
C VAL A 74 7.36 -28.28 7.88
N THR A 75 6.85 -27.22 7.22
CA THR A 75 7.18 -26.90 5.84
C THR A 75 7.87 -25.54 5.76
N SER A 76 8.53 -25.27 4.64
CA SER A 76 8.89 -23.92 4.23
C SER A 76 7.65 -23.16 3.73
N THR A 77 7.73 -21.85 3.58
CA THR A 77 6.61 -21.03 3.07
C THR A 77 6.28 -21.27 1.59
N ASP A 78 7.08 -22.00 0.87
CA ASP A 78 6.78 -22.51 -0.48
C ASP A 78 6.09 -23.90 -0.48
N GLY A 79 5.83 -24.45 0.71
CA GLY A 79 5.07 -25.69 0.92
C GLY A 79 5.94 -26.94 0.99
N LYS A 80 7.27 -26.87 0.85
CA LYS A 80 8.13 -28.04 0.96
C LYS A 80 8.27 -28.52 2.41
N VAL A 81 8.01 -29.79 2.68
CA VAL A 81 8.26 -30.39 4.01
C VAL A 81 9.77 -30.34 4.32
N ILE A 82 10.13 -29.75 5.43
CA ILE A 82 11.52 -29.53 5.88
C ILE A 82 11.83 -30.23 7.21
N GLY A 83 10.83 -30.73 7.92
CA GLY A 83 11.01 -31.47 9.16
C GLY A 83 9.70 -31.92 9.77
N THR A 84 9.82 -32.73 10.81
CA THR A 84 8.71 -33.17 11.66
C THR A 84 9.14 -33.15 13.11
N ILE A 85 8.19 -32.95 14.02
CA ILE A 85 8.36 -33.05 15.47
C ILE A 85 7.50 -34.23 15.92
N PRO A 86 8.04 -35.45 16.03
CA PRO A 86 7.28 -36.65 16.31
C PRO A 86 7.13 -36.90 17.84
N GLY A 87 6.37 -37.95 18.17
CA GLY A 87 6.22 -38.44 19.55
C GLY A 87 5.33 -37.56 20.41
N LEU A 88 4.32 -36.93 19.77
CA LEU A 88 3.31 -36.13 20.44
C LEU A 88 2.04 -36.95 20.67
N SER A 89 1.21 -36.53 21.61
CA SER A 89 -0.05 -37.19 21.91
C SER A 89 -1.21 -36.20 21.79
N GLY A 90 -1.85 -36.21 20.64
CA GLY A 90 -2.98 -35.35 20.36
C GLY A 90 -2.61 -33.88 20.11
N ALA A 91 -1.60 -33.60 19.28
CA ALA A 91 -1.29 -32.23 18.83
C ALA A 91 -2.44 -31.72 17.96
N VAL A 92 -3.20 -30.74 18.46
CA VAL A 92 -4.46 -30.29 17.83
C VAL A 92 -4.54 -28.78 17.60
N ALA A 93 -3.87 -27.99 18.41
CA ALA A 93 -3.86 -26.53 18.29
C ALA A 93 -2.46 -25.95 18.39
N LEU A 94 -2.21 -24.86 17.69
CA LEU A 94 -0.96 -24.15 17.63
C LEU A 94 -1.18 -22.65 17.92
N ALA A 95 -0.20 -22.01 18.52
CA ALA A 95 -0.14 -20.56 18.65
C ALA A 95 1.32 -20.08 18.57
N SER A 96 1.54 -18.87 18.12
CA SER A 96 2.88 -18.29 18.09
C SER A 96 2.81 -16.78 18.33
N PRO A 97 3.71 -16.21 19.16
CA PRO A 97 3.82 -14.79 19.29
C PRO A 97 4.26 -14.14 17.97
N GLU A 98 3.87 -12.89 17.76
CA GLU A 98 4.36 -12.12 16.61
C GLU A 98 5.90 -12.00 16.60
N SER A 99 6.50 -11.90 17.77
CA SER A 99 7.94 -11.88 17.95
C SER A 99 8.38 -12.98 18.92
N GLY A 100 9.51 -13.65 18.68
CA GLY A 100 10.08 -14.51 19.71
C GLY A 100 10.56 -15.89 19.31
N GLY A 101 10.47 -16.31 18.07
CA GLY A 101 11.09 -17.56 17.59
C GLY A 101 10.54 -18.85 18.20
N LYS A 102 9.28 -18.85 18.67
CA LYS A 102 8.64 -19.97 19.36
C LYS A 102 7.27 -20.30 18.77
N VAL A 103 6.89 -21.57 18.85
CA VAL A 103 5.55 -22.07 18.61
C VAL A 103 5.09 -22.85 19.83
N TYR A 104 3.87 -22.64 20.25
CA TYR A 104 3.20 -23.43 21.29
C TYR A 104 2.26 -24.45 20.65
N ALA A 105 2.17 -25.64 21.20
CA ALA A 105 1.25 -26.65 20.74
C ALA A 105 0.47 -27.26 21.91
N ALA A 106 -0.85 -27.38 21.75
CA ALA A 106 -1.69 -28.12 22.68
C ALA A 106 -1.68 -29.60 22.33
N LEU A 107 -1.34 -30.41 23.31
CA LEU A 107 -1.36 -31.86 23.23
C LEU A 107 -2.56 -32.38 24.03
N ARG A 108 -3.68 -32.56 23.30
CA ARG A 108 -4.97 -32.86 23.91
C ARG A 108 -4.96 -34.15 24.74
N ASP A 109 -4.35 -35.20 24.21
CA ASP A 109 -4.46 -36.54 24.80
C ASP A 109 -3.44 -36.77 25.93
N SER A 110 -2.32 -36.04 25.95
CA SER A 110 -1.38 -36.03 27.07
C SER A 110 -1.62 -34.92 28.08
N HIS A 111 -2.64 -34.07 27.86
CA HIS A 111 -2.95 -32.94 28.74
C HIS A 111 -1.75 -32.00 28.98
N GLU A 112 -1.04 -31.65 27.91
CA GLU A 112 0.14 -30.80 27.96
C GLU A 112 0.04 -29.62 26.97
N VAL A 113 0.79 -28.58 27.25
CA VAL A 113 1.21 -27.61 26.25
C VAL A 113 2.73 -27.67 26.13
N ILE A 114 3.24 -27.70 24.91
CA ILE A 114 4.66 -27.68 24.62
C ILE A 114 5.09 -26.38 23.98
N GLU A 115 6.33 -25.99 24.25
CA GLU A 115 7.01 -24.88 23.60
C GLU A 115 8.07 -25.44 22.66
N ILE A 116 8.08 -24.96 21.42
CA ILE A 116 8.96 -25.40 20.34
C ILE A 116 9.79 -24.20 19.88
N ASP A 117 11.10 -24.38 19.80
CA ASP A 117 12.01 -23.40 19.20
C ASP A 117 11.93 -23.51 17.68
N ILE A 118 11.61 -22.40 16.99
CA ILE A 118 11.41 -22.37 15.54
C ILE A 118 12.70 -22.66 14.76
N ALA A 119 13.87 -22.27 15.29
CA ALA A 119 15.12 -22.43 14.58
C ALA A 119 15.58 -23.89 14.58
N THR A 120 15.51 -24.54 15.73
CA THR A 120 16.02 -25.90 15.96
C THR A 120 14.96 -26.98 15.83
N LEU A 121 13.66 -26.63 15.86
CA LEU A 121 12.52 -27.52 15.96
C LEU A 121 12.50 -28.39 17.22
N ALA A 122 13.28 -28.03 18.24
CA ALA A 122 13.35 -28.75 19.49
C ALA A 122 12.22 -28.32 20.44
N ILE A 123 11.65 -29.27 21.16
CA ILE A 123 10.75 -28.99 22.28
C ILE A 123 11.62 -28.47 23.44
N THR A 124 11.43 -27.20 23.80
CA THR A 124 12.20 -26.53 24.86
C THR A 124 11.53 -26.58 26.22
N ARG A 125 10.22 -26.82 26.26
CA ARG A 125 9.43 -26.90 27.48
C ARG A 125 8.19 -27.78 27.29
N ARG A 126 7.78 -28.44 28.39
CA ARG A 126 6.48 -29.10 28.54
C ARG A 126 5.81 -28.56 29.79
N VAL A 127 4.53 -28.23 29.67
CA VAL A 127 3.68 -27.77 30.78
C VAL A 127 2.57 -28.77 30.98
N ASP A 128 2.58 -29.42 32.15
CA ASP A 128 1.52 -30.36 32.56
C ASP A 128 0.25 -29.60 32.89
N LEU A 129 -0.83 -29.99 32.23
CA LEU A 129 -2.18 -29.48 32.39
C LEU A 129 -3.17 -30.57 32.84
N THR A 130 -2.73 -31.59 33.55
CA THR A 130 -3.59 -32.68 34.06
C THR A 130 -4.79 -32.14 34.86
N ALA A 131 -4.62 -31.03 35.59
CA ALA A 131 -5.69 -30.33 36.29
C ALA A 131 -6.66 -29.57 35.36
N TYR A 132 -6.31 -29.41 34.09
CA TYR A 132 -7.06 -28.71 33.04
C TYR A 132 -7.03 -29.55 31.76
N PRO A 133 -7.73 -30.70 31.76
CA PRO A 133 -7.50 -31.73 30.76
C PRO A 133 -8.01 -31.35 29.38
N CYS A 134 -7.50 -32.02 28.35
CA CYS A 134 -7.86 -31.85 26.95
C CYS A 134 -7.70 -30.41 26.41
N PRO A 135 -6.50 -29.78 26.53
CA PRO A 135 -6.26 -28.51 25.88
C PRO A 135 -6.43 -28.66 24.37
N SER A 136 -7.29 -27.84 23.75
CA SER A 136 -7.73 -28.07 22.37
C SER A 136 -7.79 -26.79 21.51
N SER A 137 -7.65 -25.62 22.12
CA SER A 137 -7.58 -24.33 21.43
C SER A 137 -6.53 -23.46 22.09
N LEU A 138 -5.74 -22.75 21.29
CA LEU A 138 -4.69 -21.86 21.75
C LEU A 138 -4.81 -20.50 21.08
N ALA A 139 -4.56 -19.45 21.84
CA ALA A 139 -4.31 -18.10 21.32
C ALA A 139 -3.23 -17.43 22.15
N GLN A 140 -2.37 -16.61 21.53
CA GLN A 140 -1.25 -16.01 22.23
C GLN A 140 -1.19 -14.52 21.93
N GLU A 141 -1.04 -13.72 22.99
CA GLU A 141 -0.88 -12.26 22.90
C GLU A 141 0.04 -11.79 24.02
N TYR A 142 0.97 -10.91 23.72
CA TYR A 142 2.01 -10.43 24.63
C TYR A 142 2.81 -11.60 25.26
N ASP A 143 2.83 -11.67 26.59
CA ASP A 143 3.51 -12.71 27.39
C ASP A 143 2.56 -13.84 27.83
N ARG A 144 1.33 -13.91 27.28
CA ARG A 144 0.27 -14.81 27.74
C ARG A 144 -0.22 -15.74 26.67
N LEU A 145 -0.38 -17.00 27.08
CA LEU A 145 -1.03 -18.05 26.30
C LEU A 145 -2.42 -18.31 26.87
N TRP A 146 -3.43 -18.23 26.03
CA TRP A 146 -4.81 -18.52 26.35
C TRP A 146 -5.16 -19.90 25.82
N ILE A 147 -5.75 -20.74 26.67
CA ILE A 147 -5.94 -22.16 26.40
C ILE A 147 -7.41 -22.49 26.64
N GLY A 148 -8.08 -22.98 25.61
CA GLY A 148 -9.36 -23.66 25.75
C GLY A 148 -9.13 -25.12 26.11
N PHE A 149 -9.69 -25.59 27.22
CA PHE A 149 -9.55 -26.97 27.73
C PHE A 149 -10.90 -27.58 28.09
N GLY A 150 -11.00 -28.88 28.05
CA GLY A 150 -12.22 -29.64 28.41
C GLY A 150 -12.42 -30.86 27.53
N CYS A 151 -12.66 -32.02 28.15
CA CYS A 151 -12.82 -33.33 27.49
C CYS A 151 -14.25 -33.64 27.05
N GLY A 152 -15.23 -32.81 27.35
CA GLY A 152 -16.63 -33.03 27.03
C GLY A 152 -17.50 -33.39 28.25
N GLU A 153 -16.97 -33.29 29.47
CA GLU A 153 -17.70 -33.51 30.72
C GLU A 153 -18.21 -32.17 31.27
N GLU A 154 -19.43 -32.11 31.72
CA GLU A 154 -20.09 -30.91 32.20
C GLU A 154 -19.31 -30.27 33.36
N GLY A 155 -19.06 -28.98 33.24
CA GLY A 155 -18.34 -28.18 34.24
C GLY A 155 -16.83 -28.41 34.30
N GLN A 156 -16.27 -29.30 33.48
CA GLN A 156 -14.83 -29.61 33.48
C GLN A 156 -14.01 -28.83 32.47
N GLY A 157 -14.65 -28.16 31.52
CA GLY A 157 -13.98 -27.31 30.53
C GLY A 157 -13.88 -25.85 30.95
N GLY A 158 -13.17 -25.06 30.19
CA GLY A 158 -13.03 -23.61 30.40
C GLY A 158 -11.88 -22.97 29.66
N VAL A 159 -11.62 -21.71 29.97
CA VAL A 159 -10.46 -20.96 29.48
C VAL A 159 -9.44 -20.82 30.59
N LEU A 160 -8.18 -21.07 30.25
CA LEU A 160 -7.03 -20.93 31.12
C LEU A 160 -6.09 -19.86 30.58
N GLY A 161 -5.62 -18.96 31.40
CA GLY A 161 -4.52 -18.05 31.11
C GLY A 161 -3.22 -18.56 31.71
N LEU A 162 -2.18 -18.67 30.90
CA LEU A 162 -0.84 -19.07 31.31
C LEU A 162 0.15 -17.96 30.96
N ILE A 163 0.99 -17.55 31.90
CA ILE A 163 2.09 -16.64 31.60
C ILE A 163 3.21 -17.44 30.93
N ALA A 164 3.46 -17.13 29.67
CA ALA A 164 4.45 -17.85 28.87
C ALA A 164 5.91 -17.48 29.22
N TRP A 165 6.13 -16.37 29.94
CA TRP A 165 7.45 -15.81 30.21
C TRP A 165 7.51 -15.05 31.54
N PRO A 166 8.58 -15.10 32.35
CA PRO A 166 9.73 -16.05 32.35
C PRO A 166 9.41 -17.37 33.08
N ALA A 167 10.29 -18.35 32.95
CA ALA A 167 10.16 -19.63 33.63
C ALA A 167 10.34 -19.52 35.17
N PRO A 168 9.68 -20.39 36.00
CA PRO A 168 8.69 -21.39 35.60
C PRO A 168 7.32 -20.76 35.29
N PRO A 169 6.42 -21.45 34.54
CA PRO A 169 5.10 -20.95 34.30
C PRO A 169 4.43 -20.67 35.64
N THR A 170 4.03 -19.40 35.84
CA THR A 170 3.25 -19.03 37.02
C THR A 170 1.88 -19.69 36.96
N PRO A 171 1.23 -19.95 38.09
CA PRO A 171 0.03 -20.75 38.11
C PRO A 171 -0.99 -20.23 37.11
N ALA A 172 -1.49 -21.18 36.32
CA ALA A 172 -2.58 -20.98 35.44
C ALA A 172 -3.80 -20.45 36.22
N PHE A 173 -4.46 -19.46 35.69
CA PHE A 173 -5.71 -18.94 36.27
C PHE A 173 -6.85 -19.17 35.30
N ARG A 174 -7.99 -19.59 35.86
CA ARG A 174 -9.20 -19.84 35.09
C ARG A 174 -9.91 -18.52 34.78
N VAL A 175 -10.41 -18.38 33.56
CA VAL A 175 -11.16 -17.20 33.10
C VAL A 175 -12.60 -17.60 32.80
N GLY A 176 -13.53 -16.88 33.37
CA GLY A 176 -14.95 -17.08 33.15
C GLY A 176 -15.52 -18.38 33.75
N PRO A 177 -16.77 -18.70 33.44
CA PRO A 177 -17.44 -19.88 33.96
C PRO A 177 -16.94 -21.16 33.29
N ALA A 178 -17.22 -22.27 33.95
CA ALA A 178 -16.95 -23.58 33.43
C ALA A 178 -17.79 -23.88 32.17
N THR A 179 -17.23 -24.70 31.29
CA THR A 179 -17.86 -25.21 30.07
C THR A 179 -17.83 -26.75 30.09
N THR A 180 -18.47 -27.34 29.11
CA THR A 180 -18.43 -28.80 28.91
C THR A 180 -17.25 -29.19 28.03
N ARG A 181 -17.07 -28.48 26.94
CA ARG A 181 -15.99 -28.72 25.97
C ARG A 181 -14.95 -27.60 26.07
N ALA A 182 -13.80 -27.85 25.47
CA ALA A 182 -12.79 -26.82 25.29
C ALA A 182 -13.32 -25.66 24.45
N PRO A 183 -13.45 -24.44 24.98
CA PRO A 183 -13.84 -23.30 24.17
C PRO A 183 -12.78 -22.99 23.10
N LEU A 184 -13.25 -22.55 21.93
CA LEU A 184 -12.42 -21.83 20.97
C LEU A 184 -12.01 -20.51 21.59
N VAL A 185 -10.75 -20.13 21.47
CA VAL A 185 -10.22 -18.87 21.97
C VAL A 185 -9.55 -18.09 20.86
N ALA A 186 -9.78 -16.78 20.83
CA ALA A 186 -9.02 -15.86 20.00
C ALA A 186 -8.67 -14.61 20.81
N VAL A 187 -7.50 -14.04 20.55
CA VAL A 187 -6.99 -12.88 21.25
C VAL A 187 -6.37 -11.89 20.28
N SER A 188 -6.62 -10.60 20.50
CA SER A 188 -5.95 -9.51 19.78
C SER A 188 -5.99 -8.24 20.62
N GLY A 189 -4.84 -7.60 20.83
CA GLY A 189 -4.71 -6.45 21.71
C GLY A 189 -5.19 -6.77 23.13
N ASN A 190 -6.13 -6.00 23.64
CA ASN A 190 -6.69 -6.19 24.99
C ASN A 190 -8.01 -6.97 25.00
N THR A 191 -8.36 -7.65 23.91
CA THR A 191 -9.61 -8.42 23.81
C THR A 191 -9.33 -9.90 23.70
N LEU A 192 -9.97 -10.70 24.55
CA LEU A 192 -10.04 -12.15 24.46
C LEU A 192 -11.51 -12.54 24.22
N VAL A 193 -11.75 -13.39 23.24
CA VAL A 193 -13.07 -14.01 23.03
C VAL A 193 -12.97 -15.50 23.24
N ALA A 194 -14.04 -16.08 23.79
CA ALA A 194 -14.14 -17.51 24.04
C ALA A 194 -15.56 -18.02 23.76
N GLY A 195 -15.68 -19.08 22.96
CA GLY A 195 -16.97 -19.68 22.62
C GLY A 195 -16.90 -21.20 22.58
N GLU A 196 -17.88 -21.88 23.17
CA GLU A 196 -17.92 -23.36 23.22
C GLU A 196 -18.38 -23.92 21.88
N PRO A 197 -17.58 -24.77 21.21
CA PRO A 197 -17.99 -25.37 19.93
C PRO A 197 -19.08 -26.44 20.10
N GLY A 198 -19.95 -26.54 19.10
CA GLY A 198 -21.00 -27.58 19.07
C GLY A 198 -22.15 -27.36 20.04
N VAL A 199 -22.26 -26.18 20.65
CA VAL A 199 -23.41 -25.73 21.45
C VAL A 199 -24.27 -24.81 20.59
N SER A 200 -25.59 -25.06 20.53
CA SER A 200 -26.54 -24.23 19.76
C SER A 200 -27.73 -23.83 20.62
N PRO A 201 -28.11 -22.54 20.71
CA PRO A 201 -27.38 -21.39 20.17
C PRO A 201 -26.05 -21.20 20.89
N ALA A 202 -25.03 -20.76 20.15
CA ALA A 202 -23.73 -20.49 20.74
C ALA A 202 -23.71 -19.16 21.49
N THR A 203 -22.77 -19.06 22.44
CA THR A 203 -22.47 -17.83 23.16
C THR A 203 -20.97 -17.59 23.10
N VAL A 204 -20.57 -16.41 22.68
CA VAL A 204 -19.17 -15.97 22.70
C VAL A 204 -18.99 -14.97 23.83
N LYS A 205 -18.15 -15.29 24.79
CA LYS A 205 -17.80 -14.42 25.92
C LYS A 205 -16.68 -13.50 25.51
N VAL A 206 -16.78 -12.24 25.89
CA VAL A 206 -15.81 -11.19 25.58
C VAL A 206 -15.19 -10.70 26.88
N TYR A 207 -13.85 -10.69 26.93
CA TYR A 207 -13.08 -10.28 28.10
C TYR A 207 -12.10 -9.16 27.74
N ASP A 208 -11.91 -8.25 28.70
CA ASP A 208 -10.79 -7.30 28.73
C ASP A 208 -9.61 -7.94 29.46
N ILE A 209 -8.49 -8.06 28.77
CA ILE A 209 -7.25 -8.65 29.30
C ILE A 209 -6.19 -7.60 29.64
N SER A 210 -6.53 -6.32 29.59
CA SER A 210 -5.64 -5.24 30.05
C SER A 210 -5.40 -5.29 31.56
N THR A 211 -6.28 -5.95 32.30
CA THR A 211 -6.20 -6.19 33.75
C THR A 211 -6.06 -7.67 34.08
N MET A 212 -5.52 -7.97 35.26
CA MET A 212 -5.40 -9.32 35.78
C MET A 212 -6.05 -9.44 37.16
N PRO A 213 -7.01 -10.32 37.34
CA PRO A 213 -7.61 -11.24 36.33
C PRO A 213 -8.38 -10.47 35.25
N PRO A 214 -8.62 -11.10 34.07
CA PRO A 214 -9.43 -10.50 33.01
C PRO A 214 -10.82 -10.17 33.48
N THR A 215 -11.36 -9.04 32.99
CA THR A 215 -12.72 -8.61 33.29
C THR A 215 -13.67 -8.91 32.16
N SER A 216 -14.88 -9.39 32.47
CA SER A 216 -15.88 -9.67 31.44
C SER A 216 -16.42 -8.34 30.90
N ARG A 217 -16.44 -8.20 29.56
CA ARG A 217 -17.16 -7.13 28.85
C ARG A 217 -18.61 -7.52 28.56
N GLY A 218 -18.94 -8.82 28.61
CA GLY A 218 -20.26 -9.35 28.32
C GLY A 218 -20.22 -10.54 27.37
N GLU A 219 -21.34 -10.80 26.73
CA GLU A 219 -21.53 -11.97 25.87
C GLU A 219 -22.19 -11.57 24.56
N ILE A 220 -21.65 -12.06 23.46
CA ILE A 220 -22.32 -12.09 22.17
C ILE A 220 -23.21 -13.31 22.18
N ARG A 221 -24.52 -13.09 22.14
CA ARG A 221 -25.53 -14.17 22.11
C ARG A 221 -26.25 -14.11 20.78
N GLY A 222 -26.26 -15.23 20.08
CA GLY A 222 -27.07 -15.41 18.89
C GLY A 222 -28.35 -16.15 19.21
N GLU A 223 -29.42 -15.82 18.53
CA GLU A 223 -30.55 -16.73 18.36
C GLU A 223 -30.07 -17.94 17.56
N ALA A 224 -30.80 -19.08 17.60
CA ALA A 224 -30.37 -20.31 16.93
C ALA A 224 -30.05 -20.15 15.43
N ASN A 225 -30.66 -19.16 14.78
CA ASN A 225 -30.43 -18.85 13.36
C ASN A 225 -29.35 -17.79 13.11
N GLU A 226 -28.84 -17.14 14.15
CA GLU A 226 -27.83 -16.08 14.02
C GLU A 226 -26.43 -16.52 14.44
N LEU A 227 -26.34 -17.28 15.54
CA LEU A 227 -25.11 -17.89 16.01
C LEU A 227 -25.39 -19.32 16.45
N PRO A 228 -25.55 -20.25 15.51
CA PRO A 228 -25.71 -21.66 15.84
C PRO A 228 -24.41 -22.25 16.41
N ALA A 229 -24.11 -23.51 16.20
CA ALA A 229 -22.88 -24.09 16.75
C ALA A 229 -21.63 -23.50 16.09
N LEU A 230 -20.72 -23.04 16.92
CA LEU A 230 -19.42 -22.50 16.46
C LEU A 230 -18.53 -23.60 15.88
N ARG A 231 -17.83 -23.27 14.79
CA ARG A 231 -16.74 -24.04 14.20
C ARG A 231 -15.41 -23.36 14.35
N ASP A 232 -15.38 -22.02 14.24
CA ASP A 232 -14.16 -21.24 14.36
C ASP A 232 -14.44 -19.81 14.85
N LEU A 233 -13.42 -19.20 15.47
CA LEU A 233 -13.42 -17.83 15.97
C LEU A 233 -12.09 -17.16 15.64
N ALA A 234 -12.16 -15.92 15.16
CA ALA A 234 -11.00 -15.06 15.01
C ALA A 234 -11.29 -13.64 15.54
N LEU A 235 -10.26 -12.88 15.82
CA LEU A 235 -10.36 -11.46 16.14
C LEU A 235 -9.64 -10.64 15.08
N ALA A 236 -10.30 -9.60 14.60
CA ALA A 236 -9.67 -8.58 13.78
C ALA A 236 -8.72 -7.72 14.63
N GLU A 237 -7.86 -6.98 13.95
CA GLU A 237 -6.83 -6.13 14.54
C GLU A 237 -7.35 -5.33 15.74
N HIS A 238 -6.55 -5.32 16.80
CA HIS A 238 -6.85 -4.66 18.08
C HIS A 238 -8.11 -5.18 18.81
N GLY A 239 -8.69 -6.29 18.37
CA GLY A 239 -9.77 -6.96 19.08
C GLY A 239 -11.13 -6.26 19.05
N SER A 240 -11.34 -5.30 18.16
CA SER A 240 -12.62 -4.57 18.04
C SER A 240 -13.73 -5.39 17.39
N THR A 241 -13.38 -6.36 16.57
CA THR A 241 -14.31 -7.20 15.81
C THR A 241 -13.99 -8.67 15.96
N ALA A 242 -14.95 -9.44 16.43
CA ALA A 242 -14.86 -10.90 16.42
C ALA A 242 -15.51 -11.45 15.14
N LEU A 243 -14.89 -12.46 14.55
CA LEU A 243 -15.40 -13.18 13.40
C LEU A 243 -15.78 -14.61 13.82
N SER A 244 -16.90 -15.08 13.35
CA SER A 244 -17.36 -16.44 13.61
C SER A 244 -17.66 -17.22 12.33
N ALA A 245 -17.19 -18.47 12.29
CA ALA A 245 -17.71 -19.51 11.42
C ALA A 245 -18.65 -20.38 12.25
N SER A 246 -19.86 -20.63 11.75
CA SER A 246 -20.88 -21.37 12.48
C SER A 246 -21.65 -22.28 11.55
N ASP A 247 -22.19 -23.38 12.11
CA ASP A 247 -23.07 -24.29 11.36
C ASP A 247 -24.32 -23.55 10.87
N ASP A 248 -24.83 -23.97 9.72
CA ASP A 248 -26.11 -23.54 9.15
C ASP A 248 -26.27 -22.02 8.87
N THR A 249 -25.26 -21.19 9.13
CA THR A 249 -25.35 -19.73 8.85
C THR A 249 -25.17 -19.38 7.39
N ARG A 250 -24.48 -20.22 6.62
CA ARG A 250 -24.12 -19.98 5.21
C ARG A 250 -23.32 -18.68 4.99
N ARG A 251 -22.69 -18.16 6.05
CA ARG A 251 -21.91 -16.94 6.05
C ARG A 251 -20.98 -16.90 7.26
N PHE A 252 -19.96 -16.07 7.18
CA PHE A 252 -19.23 -15.65 8.36
C PHE A 252 -19.87 -14.37 8.91
N ASP A 253 -19.97 -14.26 10.21
CA ASP A 253 -20.50 -13.08 10.87
C ASP A 253 -19.39 -12.32 11.61
N ALA A 254 -19.41 -11.00 11.50
CA ALA A 254 -18.60 -10.09 12.29
C ALA A 254 -19.43 -9.49 13.42
N TRP A 255 -18.82 -9.38 14.60
CA TRP A 255 -19.45 -8.93 15.83
C TRP A 255 -18.61 -7.82 16.46
N ASP A 256 -19.23 -6.72 16.83
CA ASP A 256 -18.60 -5.68 17.62
C ASP A 256 -18.36 -6.18 19.05
N THR A 257 -17.10 -6.22 19.48
CA THR A 257 -16.72 -6.74 20.80
C THR A 257 -16.97 -5.73 21.95
N THR A 258 -17.34 -4.51 21.65
CA THR A 258 -17.70 -3.47 22.62
C THR A 258 -19.21 -3.34 22.76
N ALA A 259 -19.91 -3.20 21.63
CA ALA A 259 -21.37 -3.12 21.61
C ALA A 259 -22.04 -4.48 21.76
N LEU A 260 -21.31 -5.58 21.58
CA LEU A 260 -21.77 -6.97 21.63
C LEU A 260 -22.89 -7.25 20.62
N THR A 261 -22.87 -6.57 19.49
CA THR A 261 -23.88 -6.65 18.46
C THR A 261 -23.30 -7.18 17.16
N ARG A 262 -24.18 -7.78 16.35
CA ARG A 262 -23.83 -8.24 15.02
C ARG A 262 -23.59 -7.05 14.09
N GLY A 263 -22.50 -7.13 13.37
CA GLY A 263 -22.12 -6.19 12.33
C GLY A 263 -22.33 -6.77 10.92
N ARG A 264 -21.24 -6.97 10.21
CA ARG A 264 -21.24 -7.43 8.81
C ARG A 264 -21.39 -8.95 8.69
N ALA A 265 -21.80 -9.38 7.50
CA ALA A 265 -21.79 -10.78 7.09
C ALA A 265 -20.94 -10.93 5.81
N TYR A 266 -20.32 -12.10 5.64
CA TYR A 266 -19.50 -12.46 4.50
C TYR A 266 -20.01 -13.77 3.91
N ASP A 267 -20.64 -13.69 2.74
CA ASP A 267 -21.33 -14.82 2.11
C ASP A 267 -20.43 -15.54 1.11
N SER A 268 -20.62 -16.85 0.94
CA SER A 268 -19.95 -17.61 -0.11
C SER A 268 -20.58 -17.34 -1.47
N ASN A 269 -19.72 -17.22 -2.50
CA ASN A 269 -20.18 -17.15 -3.88
C ASN A 269 -19.95 -18.46 -4.67
N GLY A 270 -19.13 -19.40 -4.14
CA GLY A 270 -18.72 -20.59 -4.86
C GLY A 270 -19.69 -21.78 -4.70
N PHE A 271 -20.14 -22.02 -3.47
CA PHE A 271 -21.08 -23.11 -3.18
C PHE A 271 -22.54 -22.65 -3.14
N GLY A 272 -22.82 -21.36 -3.40
CA GLY A 272 -24.16 -20.80 -3.36
C GLY A 272 -24.82 -20.98 -1.98
N GLU A 273 -26.07 -21.39 -1.98
CA GLU A 273 -26.87 -21.56 -0.75
C GLU A 273 -26.46 -22.76 0.12
N HIS A 274 -25.45 -23.52 -0.26
CA HIS A 274 -25.13 -24.81 0.38
C HIS A 274 -23.74 -24.89 1.00
N GLY A 275 -22.94 -23.82 0.94
CA GLY A 275 -21.61 -23.81 1.56
C GLY A 275 -21.68 -23.85 3.09
N VAL A 276 -20.73 -24.56 3.71
CA VAL A 276 -20.57 -24.65 5.17
C VAL A 276 -19.38 -23.83 5.61
N PRO A 277 -19.58 -22.70 6.33
CA PRO A 277 -18.47 -21.90 6.88
C PRO A 277 -17.70 -22.73 7.89
N THR A 278 -16.40 -22.89 7.70
CA THR A 278 -15.61 -23.86 8.49
C THR A 278 -14.43 -23.20 9.21
N ALA A 279 -13.70 -22.31 8.55
CA ALA A 279 -12.56 -21.61 9.12
C ALA A 279 -12.62 -20.13 8.75
N VAL A 280 -12.21 -19.24 9.65
CA VAL A 280 -12.18 -17.81 9.41
C VAL A 280 -10.96 -17.17 10.05
N ALA A 281 -10.29 -16.27 9.33
CA ALA A 281 -9.14 -15.55 9.85
C ALA A 281 -9.03 -14.15 9.23
N THR A 282 -8.33 -13.27 9.93
CA THR A 282 -7.90 -11.97 9.41
C THR A 282 -6.39 -11.94 9.33
N ASN A 283 -5.85 -11.23 8.36
CA ASN A 283 -4.41 -11.01 8.30
C ASN A 283 -4.03 -9.97 9.37
N PRO A 284 -3.16 -10.29 10.34
CA PRO A 284 -2.76 -9.36 11.41
C PRO A 284 -2.05 -8.10 10.86
N ASP A 285 -1.30 -8.23 9.78
CA ASP A 285 -0.60 -7.10 9.15
C ASP A 285 -1.53 -6.22 8.28
N HIS A 286 -2.74 -6.71 7.96
CA HIS A 286 -3.66 -6.08 7.01
C HIS A 286 -5.12 -6.41 7.36
N SER A 287 -5.65 -5.76 8.37
CA SER A 287 -7.06 -5.91 8.82
C SER A 287 -8.13 -5.57 7.75
N ALA A 288 -7.68 -5.15 6.55
CA ALA A 288 -8.57 -4.87 5.43
C ALA A 288 -9.22 -6.12 4.81
N TYR A 289 -8.79 -7.33 5.20
CA TYR A 289 -9.26 -8.56 4.57
C TYR A 289 -9.68 -9.61 5.59
N VAL A 290 -10.78 -10.31 5.25
CA VAL A 290 -11.24 -11.52 5.92
C VAL A 290 -11.06 -12.69 4.96
N VAL A 291 -10.50 -13.80 5.44
CA VAL A 291 -10.40 -15.04 4.68
C VAL A 291 -11.32 -16.08 5.32
N GLY A 292 -12.25 -16.57 4.53
CA GLY A 292 -13.18 -17.63 4.92
C GLY A 292 -12.89 -18.95 4.20
N GLY A 293 -12.83 -20.02 4.96
CA GLY A 293 -12.73 -21.39 4.46
C GLY A 293 -14.10 -22.05 4.46
N TRP A 294 -14.55 -22.51 3.31
CA TRP A 294 -15.84 -23.13 3.09
C TRP A 294 -15.69 -24.59 2.70
N ASN A 295 -16.60 -25.42 3.13
CA ASN A 295 -16.74 -26.78 2.64
C ASN A 295 -18.06 -26.96 1.91
N SER A 296 -18.07 -27.89 0.93
CA SER A 296 -19.33 -28.43 0.40
C SER A 296 -20.11 -29.15 1.50
N PRO A 297 -21.43 -29.30 1.39
CA PRO A 297 -22.23 -30.07 2.35
C PRO A 297 -21.78 -31.51 2.51
N ALA A 298 -21.23 -32.10 1.44
CA ALA A 298 -20.68 -33.45 1.45
C ALA A 298 -19.27 -33.51 2.07
N GLY A 299 -18.62 -32.38 2.29
CA GLY A 299 -17.24 -32.30 2.79
C GLY A 299 -16.19 -32.82 1.82
N ASP A 300 -16.51 -32.88 0.54
CA ASP A 300 -15.64 -33.38 -0.54
C ASP A 300 -15.07 -32.28 -1.45
N ALA A 301 -15.40 -31.04 -1.17
CA ALA A 301 -14.83 -29.87 -1.83
C ALA A 301 -14.64 -28.74 -0.84
N ALA A 302 -13.64 -27.92 -1.07
CA ALA A 302 -13.31 -26.75 -0.28
C ALA A 302 -13.15 -25.50 -1.14
N GLU A 303 -13.45 -24.35 -0.56
CA GLU A 303 -13.20 -23.04 -1.13
C GLU A 303 -12.58 -22.12 -0.08
N LEU A 304 -11.55 -21.37 -0.47
CA LEU A 304 -11.07 -20.21 0.29
C LEU A 304 -11.55 -18.95 -0.42
N VAL A 305 -12.21 -18.10 0.32
CA VAL A 305 -12.74 -16.84 -0.17
C VAL A 305 -12.10 -15.69 0.60
N VAL A 306 -11.60 -14.71 -0.12
CA VAL A 306 -11.05 -13.49 0.45
C VAL A 306 -12.05 -12.38 0.23
N TYR A 307 -12.41 -11.71 1.30
CA TYR A 307 -13.35 -10.60 1.32
C TYR A 307 -12.66 -9.31 1.70
N ASP A 308 -13.15 -8.21 1.16
CA ASP A 308 -12.88 -6.87 1.70
C ASP A 308 -13.60 -6.74 3.06
N ALA A 309 -12.83 -6.43 4.11
CA ALA A 309 -13.39 -6.34 5.47
C ALA A 309 -14.37 -5.16 5.64
N THR A 310 -14.31 -4.15 4.77
CA THR A 310 -15.14 -2.94 4.84
C THR A 310 -16.41 -3.07 4.01
N THR A 311 -16.34 -3.66 2.81
CA THR A 311 -17.48 -3.77 1.90
C THR A 311 -18.16 -5.13 1.93
N SER A 312 -17.50 -6.16 2.49
CA SER A 312 -17.89 -7.58 2.43
C SER A 312 -17.86 -8.18 1.02
N GLU A 313 -17.33 -7.45 0.03
CA GLU A 313 -17.24 -7.95 -1.33
C GLU A 313 -16.16 -9.01 -1.45
N VAL A 314 -16.44 -10.01 -2.31
CA VAL A 314 -15.47 -11.04 -2.63
C VAL A 314 -14.37 -10.45 -3.52
N ILE A 315 -13.13 -10.54 -3.05
CA ILE A 315 -11.94 -10.09 -3.78
C ILE A 315 -11.34 -11.23 -4.60
N TYR A 316 -11.36 -12.44 -4.01
CA TYR A 316 -10.74 -13.60 -4.63
C TYR A 316 -11.32 -14.91 -4.09
N THR A 317 -11.36 -15.93 -4.94
CA THR A 317 -11.72 -17.30 -4.56
C THR A 317 -10.70 -18.32 -5.08
N ALA A 318 -10.46 -19.36 -4.29
CA ALA A 318 -9.72 -20.54 -4.71
C ALA A 318 -10.51 -21.77 -4.30
N ALA A 319 -10.71 -22.71 -5.22
CA ALA A 319 -11.47 -23.93 -4.95
C ALA A 319 -10.59 -25.18 -5.07
N HIS A 320 -10.90 -26.21 -4.30
CA HIS A 320 -10.27 -27.53 -4.37
C HIS A 320 -11.33 -28.64 -4.28
N GLN A 321 -11.23 -29.60 -5.18
CA GLN A 321 -12.09 -30.79 -5.19
C GLN A 321 -11.43 -31.96 -4.45
N GLY A 322 -12.24 -32.85 -3.88
CA GLY A 322 -11.77 -34.05 -3.20
C GLY A 322 -11.17 -33.84 -1.82
N LYS A 323 -11.28 -32.62 -1.25
CA LYS A 323 -10.75 -32.31 0.08
C LYS A 323 -11.62 -31.27 0.79
N ALA A 324 -11.59 -31.30 2.12
CA ALA A 324 -12.27 -30.34 2.98
C ALA A 324 -11.28 -29.49 3.77
N VAL A 325 -11.57 -28.19 3.95
CA VAL A 325 -10.80 -27.31 4.82
C VAL A 325 -11.06 -27.70 6.29
N VAL A 326 -10.03 -27.67 7.10
CA VAL A 326 -10.13 -27.96 8.54
C VAL A 326 -10.55 -26.70 9.31
N ALA A 327 -11.41 -26.84 10.30
CA ALA A 327 -11.79 -25.73 11.18
C ALA A 327 -10.55 -25.15 11.91
N GLY A 328 -10.47 -23.83 12.03
CA GLY A 328 -9.36 -23.14 12.69
C GLY A 328 -8.03 -23.22 11.96
N SER A 329 -8.00 -23.64 10.69
CA SER A 329 -6.77 -23.95 9.96
C SER A 329 -6.31 -22.90 8.98
N ILE A 330 -6.54 -21.61 9.24
CA ILE A 330 -6.08 -20.53 8.36
C ILE A 330 -5.08 -19.65 9.11
N ASP A 331 -3.90 -19.47 8.54
CA ASP A 331 -2.90 -18.52 9.05
C ASP A 331 -2.12 -17.86 7.90
N PHE A 332 -1.32 -16.84 8.23
CA PHE A 332 -0.65 -15.98 7.28
C PHE A 332 0.85 -15.87 7.56
N TYR A 333 1.63 -15.78 6.50
CA TYR A 333 3.00 -15.31 6.58
C TYR A 333 3.19 -14.15 5.60
N GLY A 334 3.22 -12.94 6.14
CA GLY A 334 3.11 -11.72 5.32
C GLY A 334 1.83 -11.75 4.50
N THR A 335 1.97 -11.84 3.20
CA THR A 335 0.83 -11.83 2.26
C THR A 335 0.38 -13.22 1.80
N VAL A 336 1.05 -14.28 2.24
CA VAL A 336 0.72 -15.67 1.84
C VAL A 336 -0.25 -16.25 2.86
N THR A 337 -1.38 -16.77 2.37
CA THR A 337 -2.37 -17.49 3.18
C THR A 337 -2.08 -18.99 3.13
N PHE A 338 -2.17 -19.64 4.27
CA PHE A 338 -2.08 -21.08 4.41
C PHE A 338 -3.36 -21.63 5.03
N ALA A 339 -3.81 -22.77 4.54
CA ALA A 339 -4.90 -23.53 5.13
C ALA A 339 -4.57 -25.02 5.10
N VAL A 340 -5.17 -25.81 5.98
CA VAL A 340 -5.04 -27.26 5.96
C VAL A 340 -6.28 -27.89 5.36
N LEU A 341 -6.05 -28.79 4.42
CA LEU A 341 -7.08 -29.62 3.82
C LEU A 341 -6.96 -31.07 4.32
N LYS A 342 -8.10 -31.74 4.47
CA LYS A 342 -8.16 -33.17 4.72
C LYS A 342 -8.92 -33.89 3.61
N GLU A 343 -8.44 -35.07 3.24
CA GLU A 343 -9.18 -35.97 2.38
C GLU A 343 -10.27 -36.71 3.19
N PRO A 344 -11.53 -36.67 2.72
CA PRO A 344 -12.60 -37.45 3.31
C PRO A 344 -12.24 -38.94 3.30
N GLY A 345 -12.53 -39.63 4.40
CA GLY A 345 -12.35 -41.09 4.56
C GLY A 345 -10.91 -41.50 4.92
N THR A 346 -9.89 -40.87 4.42
CA THR A 346 -8.47 -41.19 4.76
C THR A 346 -7.92 -40.33 5.89
N GLY A 347 -8.45 -39.12 6.07
CA GLY A 347 -7.92 -38.12 6.98
C GLY A 347 -6.54 -37.59 6.59
N ARG A 348 -6.07 -37.87 5.36
CA ARG A 348 -4.77 -37.42 4.85
C ARG A 348 -4.74 -35.90 4.74
N MET A 349 -3.68 -35.30 5.28
CA MET A 349 -3.56 -33.85 5.38
C MET A 349 -2.72 -33.27 4.26
N HIS A 350 -3.14 -32.10 3.82
CA HIS A 350 -2.46 -31.31 2.80
C HIS A 350 -2.36 -29.86 3.23
N LEU A 351 -1.25 -29.21 2.93
CA LEU A 351 -1.11 -27.78 3.09
C LEU A 351 -1.57 -27.08 1.80
N TRP A 352 -2.59 -26.25 1.93
CA TRP A 352 -3.07 -25.39 0.87
C TRP A 352 -2.45 -24.02 1.03
N ARG A 353 -1.66 -23.65 0.07
CA ARG A 353 -0.99 -22.36 0.02
C ARG A 353 -1.64 -21.50 -1.06
N LEU A 354 -2.24 -20.37 -0.65
CA LEU A 354 -2.56 -19.29 -1.54
C LEU A 354 -1.37 -18.34 -1.52
N PRO A 355 -0.57 -18.29 -2.59
CA PRO A 355 0.42 -17.23 -2.67
C PRO A 355 -0.30 -15.90 -2.64
N SER A 356 0.35 -14.87 -2.16
CA SER A 356 -0.13 -13.48 -2.20
C SER A 356 -0.39 -12.98 -3.64
N SER A 357 -0.51 -13.89 -4.55
CA SER A 357 -0.85 -13.74 -5.96
C SER A 357 -1.93 -14.78 -6.28
N PRO A 358 -3.07 -14.38 -6.76
CA PRO A 358 -3.12 -13.41 -7.84
C PRO A 358 -3.02 -12.00 -7.27
N TYR A 359 -1.87 -11.38 -7.44
CA TYR A 359 -1.81 -9.97 -7.25
C TYR A 359 -2.76 -9.34 -8.26
N HIS A 360 -3.83 -8.79 -7.77
CA HIS A 360 -4.54 -7.81 -8.53
C HIS A 360 -3.54 -6.74 -8.94
N SER A 361 -3.61 -6.31 -10.16
CA SER A 361 -2.76 -5.20 -10.61
C SER A 361 -3.28 -3.89 -10.05
N SER A 362 -2.38 -2.98 -9.79
CA SER A 362 -2.69 -1.57 -9.58
C SER A 362 -2.09 -0.76 -10.72
N THR A 363 -2.65 0.40 -10.94
CA THR A 363 -2.15 1.38 -11.90
C THR A 363 -2.01 2.71 -11.20
N LEU A 364 -0.83 3.29 -11.29
CA LEU A 364 -0.55 4.63 -10.79
C LEU A 364 -0.28 5.55 -11.97
N THR A 365 -0.95 6.70 -12.03
CA THR A 365 -0.74 7.73 -13.05
C THR A 365 -0.08 8.94 -12.42
N LEU A 366 0.72 9.67 -13.19
CA LEU A 366 1.33 10.93 -12.78
C LEU A 366 1.22 11.92 -13.95
N THR A 367 0.52 13.01 -13.71
CA THR A 367 0.35 14.11 -14.65
C THR A 367 1.15 15.31 -14.17
N ALA A 368 1.99 15.83 -15.05
CA ALA A 368 2.77 17.04 -14.82
C ALA A 368 2.13 18.22 -15.57
N PRO A 369 2.35 19.46 -15.14
CA PRO A 369 2.03 20.64 -15.92
C PRO A 369 2.74 20.62 -17.28
N SER A 370 2.10 21.21 -18.31
CA SER A 370 2.67 21.28 -19.65
C SER A 370 3.90 22.19 -19.75
N GLU A 371 3.94 23.22 -18.89
CA GLU A 371 5.03 24.18 -18.80
C GLU A 371 5.47 24.31 -17.34
N VAL A 372 6.76 24.23 -17.09
CA VAL A 372 7.35 24.35 -15.76
C VAL A 372 8.52 25.32 -15.84
N THR A 373 8.54 26.32 -14.96
CA THR A 373 9.65 27.25 -14.81
C THR A 373 10.28 27.12 -13.43
N ALA A 374 11.58 27.40 -13.34
CA ALA A 374 12.30 27.37 -12.08
C ALA A 374 11.72 28.36 -11.07
N LEU A 375 11.89 28.07 -9.77
CA LEU A 375 11.48 28.92 -8.64
C LEU A 375 9.97 29.22 -8.52
N LYS A 376 9.14 28.70 -9.39
CA LYS A 376 7.67 28.77 -9.27
C LYS A 376 7.13 27.46 -8.74
N GLN A 377 6.11 27.53 -7.89
CA GLN A 377 5.43 26.35 -7.41
C GLN A 377 4.49 25.80 -8.48
N TRP A 378 4.58 24.48 -8.70
CA TRP A 378 3.79 23.74 -9.67
C TRP A 378 3.08 22.58 -8.99
N THR A 379 1.86 22.30 -9.43
CA THR A 379 1.08 21.19 -8.92
C THR A 379 1.15 20.02 -9.89
N PHE A 380 1.41 18.84 -9.34
CA PHE A 380 1.38 17.54 -10.00
C PHE A 380 0.20 16.77 -9.45
N SER A 381 -0.45 15.99 -10.28
CA SER A 381 -1.60 15.19 -9.87
C SER A 381 -1.55 13.80 -10.45
N GLY A 382 -2.35 12.91 -9.89
CA GLY A 382 -2.48 11.56 -10.40
C GLY A 382 -3.54 10.76 -9.67
N ARG A 383 -3.58 9.48 -10.00
CA ARG A 383 -4.54 8.56 -9.40
C ARG A 383 -3.95 7.16 -9.27
N LEU A 384 -4.17 6.54 -8.12
CA LEU A 384 -4.02 5.13 -7.89
C LEU A 384 -5.35 4.43 -8.19
N THR A 385 -5.31 3.42 -9.06
CA THR A 385 -6.48 2.62 -9.44
C THR A 385 -6.17 1.15 -9.19
N LEU A 386 -7.10 0.44 -8.58
CA LEU A 386 -7.04 -0.99 -8.36
C LEU A 386 -7.80 -1.74 -9.45
N SER A 387 -7.28 -2.87 -9.91
CA SER A 387 -7.93 -3.69 -10.96
C SER A 387 -9.25 -4.33 -10.51
N SER A 388 -9.52 -4.36 -9.22
CA SER A 388 -10.83 -4.76 -8.67
C SER A 388 -11.95 -3.75 -8.96
N GLY A 389 -11.60 -2.51 -9.37
CA GLY A 389 -12.56 -1.42 -9.50
C GLY A 389 -12.96 -0.77 -8.17
N LEU A 390 -12.53 -1.33 -7.05
CA LEU A 390 -12.77 -0.73 -5.73
C LEU A 390 -11.92 0.51 -5.52
N PRO A 391 -12.41 1.51 -4.78
CA PRO A 391 -11.59 2.65 -4.38
C PRO A 391 -10.44 2.16 -3.47
N PRO A 392 -9.19 2.62 -3.70
CA PRO A 392 -8.04 2.13 -2.93
C PRO A 392 -8.03 2.60 -1.48
N GLY A 393 -8.89 3.55 -1.12
CA GLY A 393 -8.81 4.21 0.18
C GLY A 393 -7.57 5.10 0.32
N PRO A 394 -7.32 5.67 1.51
CA PRO A 394 -6.09 6.38 1.80
C PRO A 394 -4.87 5.45 1.74
N GLN A 395 -3.95 5.69 0.81
CA GLN A 395 -2.72 4.92 0.62
C GLN A 395 -1.51 5.84 0.67
N THR A 396 -0.45 5.43 1.34
CA THR A 396 0.82 6.17 1.36
C THR A 396 1.60 5.94 0.07
N LEU A 397 1.96 7.03 -0.60
CA LEU A 397 2.79 7.04 -1.80
C LEU A 397 4.14 7.67 -1.49
N SER A 398 5.21 7.06 -1.99
CA SER A 398 6.57 7.61 -1.91
C SER A 398 6.90 8.37 -3.18
N LEU A 399 7.36 9.61 -3.04
CA LEU A 399 7.77 10.47 -4.14
C LEU A 399 9.29 10.58 -4.21
N TYR A 400 9.82 10.49 -5.42
CA TYR A 400 11.24 10.68 -5.73
C TYR A 400 11.41 11.75 -6.78
N ARG A 401 12.46 12.55 -6.64
CA ARG A 401 12.87 13.56 -7.61
C ARG A 401 14.32 13.36 -8.01
N TRP A 402 14.59 13.33 -9.29
CA TRP A 402 15.93 13.38 -9.87
C TRP A 402 16.19 14.79 -10.36
N LEU A 403 17.33 15.31 -9.98
CA LEU A 403 17.84 16.60 -10.46
C LEU A 403 18.44 16.43 -11.87
N PRO A 404 18.73 17.52 -12.58
CA PRO A 404 19.37 17.46 -13.91
C PRO A 404 20.74 16.78 -13.95
N ASP A 405 21.40 16.61 -12.81
CA ASP A 405 22.66 15.88 -12.64
C ASP A 405 22.47 14.38 -12.36
N ASP A 406 21.25 13.87 -12.52
CA ASP A 406 20.82 12.49 -12.26
C ASP A 406 20.93 12.04 -10.78
N THR A 407 21.14 12.96 -9.85
CA THR A 407 21.06 12.65 -8.43
C THR A 407 19.62 12.45 -8.00
N SER A 408 19.29 11.26 -7.48
CA SER A 408 17.96 10.97 -6.94
C SER A 408 17.91 11.23 -5.43
N ARG A 409 16.80 11.78 -4.97
CA ARG A 409 16.51 11.92 -3.55
C ARG A 409 15.07 11.54 -3.25
N PRO A 410 14.78 10.87 -2.13
CA PRO A 410 13.43 10.85 -1.57
C PRO A 410 12.96 12.31 -1.46
N PHE A 411 11.77 12.58 -1.96
CA PHE A 411 11.27 13.95 -2.00
C PHE A 411 10.28 14.20 -0.87
N GLN A 412 9.22 13.41 -0.82
CA GLN A 412 8.23 13.41 0.27
C GLN A 412 7.36 12.15 0.20
N GLU A 413 6.55 11.93 1.23
CA GLU A 413 5.44 10.99 1.24
C GLU A 413 4.13 11.75 1.21
N ILE A 414 3.14 11.22 0.51
CA ILE A 414 1.78 11.77 0.43
C ILE A 414 0.75 10.65 0.61
N THR A 415 -0.46 11.03 0.97
CA THR A 415 -1.57 10.08 1.11
C THR A 415 -2.61 10.36 0.02
N THR A 416 -3.13 9.30 -0.62
CA THR A 416 -4.23 9.43 -1.57
C THR A 416 -5.53 9.81 -0.87
N ALA A 417 -6.42 10.47 -1.58
CA ALA A 417 -7.82 10.56 -1.18
C ALA A 417 -8.48 9.17 -1.23
N ALA A 418 -9.67 9.03 -0.64
CA ALA A 418 -10.39 7.75 -0.59
C ALA A 418 -10.65 7.15 -1.98
N ASP A 419 -10.84 7.97 -3.01
CA ASP A 419 -11.04 7.54 -4.40
C ASP A 419 -9.73 7.25 -5.16
N GLY A 420 -8.58 7.38 -4.49
CA GLY A 420 -7.25 7.15 -5.04
C GLY A 420 -6.60 8.35 -5.71
N THR A 421 -7.25 9.50 -5.80
CA THR A 421 -6.63 10.72 -6.33
C THR A 421 -5.58 11.26 -5.37
N TYR A 422 -4.55 11.93 -5.93
CA TYR A 422 -3.52 12.60 -5.14
C TYR A 422 -2.97 13.82 -5.89
N GLU A 423 -2.45 14.75 -5.11
CA GLU A 423 -1.75 15.93 -5.61
C GLU A 423 -0.53 16.22 -4.73
N PHE A 424 0.49 16.79 -5.35
CA PHE A 424 1.63 17.36 -4.64
C PHE A 424 2.18 18.56 -5.37
N THR A 425 2.93 19.39 -4.66
CA THR A 425 3.56 20.58 -5.23
C THR A 425 5.08 20.50 -5.12
N ASP A 426 5.75 21.06 -6.11
CA ASP A 426 7.20 21.28 -6.07
C ASP A 426 7.58 22.65 -6.66
N THR A 427 8.70 23.18 -6.17
CA THR A 427 9.33 24.39 -6.67
C THR A 427 10.72 24.02 -7.17
N PRO A 428 10.90 23.71 -8.47
CA PRO A 428 12.19 23.30 -9.00
C PRO A 428 13.25 24.41 -8.80
N PRO A 429 14.41 24.07 -8.20
CA PRO A 429 15.42 25.09 -7.84
C PRO A 429 16.27 25.57 -9.01
N SER A 430 16.24 24.90 -10.15
CA SER A 430 17.07 25.21 -11.33
C SER A 430 16.39 24.79 -12.62
N ILE A 431 16.95 25.21 -13.75
CA ILE A 431 16.53 24.76 -15.07
C ILE A 431 17.08 23.37 -15.39
N GLY A 432 16.47 22.72 -16.38
CA GLY A 432 16.92 21.43 -16.89
C GLY A 432 15.84 20.34 -16.80
N ALA A 433 16.23 19.11 -17.08
CA ALA A 433 15.32 17.98 -17.04
C ALA A 433 15.22 17.41 -15.62
N PHE A 434 14.05 17.51 -15.02
CA PHE A 434 13.73 16.90 -13.73
C PHE A 434 12.85 15.67 -13.96
N LYS A 435 13.22 14.55 -13.37
CA LYS A 435 12.39 13.35 -13.41
C LYS A 435 11.70 13.19 -12.05
N TYR A 436 10.39 13.01 -12.09
CA TYR A 436 9.56 12.69 -10.92
C TYR A 436 9.07 11.27 -11.03
N ARG A 437 9.06 10.57 -9.92
CA ARG A 437 8.46 9.25 -9.78
C ARG A 437 7.59 9.20 -8.55
N VAL A 438 6.40 8.69 -8.72
CA VAL A 438 5.50 8.30 -7.64
C VAL A 438 5.46 6.79 -7.58
N TYR A 439 5.53 6.23 -6.40
CA TYR A 439 5.55 4.80 -6.17
C TYR A 439 4.63 4.43 -5.02
N TRP A 440 3.84 3.41 -5.25
CA TRP A 440 3.06 2.72 -4.24
C TRP A 440 3.61 1.31 -4.06
N PRO A 441 3.99 0.87 -2.84
CA PRO A 441 4.60 -0.45 -2.63
C PRO A 441 3.62 -1.61 -2.86
N GLY A 442 2.31 -1.32 -2.91
CA GLY A 442 1.27 -2.33 -2.92
C GLY A 442 0.89 -2.74 -1.49
N ASN A 443 0.03 -3.72 -1.41
CA ASN A 443 -0.36 -4.38 -0.17
C ASN A 443 -0.45 -5.90 -0.39
N SER A 444 -1.05 -6.64 0.55
CA SER A 444 -1.16 -8.10 0.46
C SER A 444 -1.90 -8.62 -0.78
N TRP A 445 -2.73 -7.80 -1.42
CA TRP A 445 -3.61 -8.21 -2.53
C TRP A 445 -3.31 -7.53 -3.85
N PHE A 446 -2.70 -6.36 -3.81
CA PHE A 446 -2.41 -5.58 -5.00
C PHE A 446 -0.90 -5.37 -5.15
N ARG A 447 -0.40 -5.65 -6.34
CA ARG A 447 0.98 -5.31 -6.68
C ARG A 447 1.20 -3.82 -6.59
N GLY A 448 2.35 -3.45 -6.07
CA GLY A 448 2.81 -2.09 -6.15
C GLY A 448 2.91 -1.61 -7.59
N SER A 449 2.70 -0.33 -7.77
CA SER A 449 2.79 0.34 -9.07
C SER A 449 3.57 1.63 -8.94
N GLY A 450 4.09 2.10 -10.05
CA GLY A 450 4.81 3.35 -10.10
C GLY A 450 4.59 4.05 -11.43
N SER A 451 4.61 5.36 -11.39
CA SER A 451 4.57 6.21 -12.57
C SER A 451 5.69 7.23 -12.51
N SER A 452 6.24 7.56 -13.66
CA SER A 452 7.28 8.57 -13.74
C SER A 452 7.04 9.50 -14.92
N THR A 453 7.41 10.76 -14.74
CA THR A 453 7.39 11.76 -15.79
C THR A 453 8.66 12.57 -15.75
N THR A 454 9.08 13.11 -16.88
CA THR A 454 10.19 14.06 -16.98
C THR A 454 9.63 15.38 -17.44
N VAL A 455 9.91 16.44 -16.69
CA VAL A 455 9.54 17.81 -17.05
C VAL A 455 10.80 18.61 -17.35
N THR A 456 10.77 19.39 -18.41
CA THR A 456 11.84 20.33 -18.71
C THR A 456 11.50 21.65 -18.05
N VAL A 457 12.30 22.00 -17.05
CA VAL A 457 12.17 23.25 -16.32
C VAL A 457 12.86 24.35 -17.11
N ALA A 458 12.08 25.31 -17.56
CA ALA A 458 12.57 26.48 -18.31
C ALA A 458 13.09 27.56 -17.37
N SER A 459 13.95 28.43 -17.93
CA SER A 459 14.36 29.66 -17.26
C SER A 459 13.27 30.72 -17.34
N TYR A 460 13.25 31.61 -16.38
CA TYR A 460 12.43 32.81 -16.45
C TYR A 460 12.86 33.78 -17.54
N GLU A 461 11.88 34.38 -18.19
CA GLU A 461 12.07 35.58 -19.03
C GLU A 461 11.86 36.82 -18.13
N PRO A 462 12.91 37.54 -17.75
CA PRO A 462 12.74 38.72 -16.92
C PRO A 462 12.29 39.92 -17.76
N THR A 463 11.46 40.78 -17.18
CA THR A 463 11.20 42.10 -17.71
C THR A 463 12.29 43.07 -17.18
N LEU A 464 12.87 43.84 -18.08
CA LEU A 464 13.87 44.84 -17.72
C LEU A 464 13.51 46.16 -18.42
N THR A 465 13.34 47.19 -17.64
CA THR A 465 13.03 48.54 -18.14
C THR A 465 14.06 49.54 -17.68
N VAL A 466 14.26 50.60 -18.46
CA VAL A 466 15.04 51.78 -18.07
C VAL A 466 14.35 53.02 -18.64
N THR A 467 14.25 54.03 -17.83
CA THR A 467 13.76 55.36 -18.19
C THR A 467 14.74 56.41 -17.74
N GLY A 468 14.78 57.53 -18.43
CA GLY A 468 15.67 58.66 -18.14
C GLY A 468 15.30 59.86 -19.01
N PRO A 469 16.08 60.93 -18.96
CA PRO A 469 15.88 62.09 -19.82
C PRO A 469 16.13 61.74 -21.29
N ALA A 470 15.39 62.35 -22.20
CA ALA A 470 15.59 62.22 -23.66
C ALA A 470 16.71 63.12 -24.17
N THR A 471 16.96 64.19 -23.47
CA THR A 471 18.01 65.18 -23.78
C THR A 471 18.74 65.59 -22.48
N GLY A 472 19.95 66.11 -22.61
CA GLY A 472 20.75 66.71 -21.52
C GLY A 472 21.92 67.46 -22.05
N ASP A 473 22.66 68.22 -21.21
CA ASP A 473 23.79 68.98 -21.58
C ASP A 473 25.13 68.30 -21.16
N VAL A 474 26.22 68.64 -21.85
CA VAL A 474 27.57 68.23 -21.42
C VAL A 474 27.83 68.73 -20.02
N GLY A 475 28.20 67.84 -19.08
CA GLY A 475 28.45 68.17 -17.68
C GLY A 475 27.23 68.12 -16.78
N GLU A 476 26.01 67.91 -17.30
CA GLU A 476 24.79 67.74 -16.55
C GLU A 476 24.74 66.35 -15.92
N LEU A 477 24.21 66.25 -14.70
CA LEU A 477 23.96 64.97 -14.05
C LEU A 477 22.63 64.43 -14.54
N LEU A 478 22.66 63.31 -15.24
CA LEU A 478 21.48 62.62 -15.76
C LEU A 478 21.12 61.43 -14.87
N ASP A 479 19.88 61.40 -14.42
CA ASP A 479 19.35 60.33 -13.56
C ASP A 479 18.52 59.36 -14.36
N PHE A 480 18.73 58.07 -14.13
CA PHE A 480 18.02 56.98 -14.77
C PHE A 480 17.38 56.09 -13.71
N ASN A 481 16.15 55.65 -13.97
CA ASN A 481 15.43 54.71 -13.15
C ASN A 481 15.03 53.52 -14.00
N GLY A 482 14.98 52.36 -13.38
CA GLY A 482 14.55 51.14 -14.05
C GLY A 482 13.91 50.16 -13.10
N THR A 483 13.28 49.17 -13.70
CA THR A 483 12.72 48.06 -12.96
C THR A 483 13.18 46.74 -13.55
N PHE A 484 13.46 45.82 -12.68
CA PHE A 484 13.68 44.44 -13.00
C PHE A 484 12.55 43.64 -12.31
N GLY A 485 11.83 42.86 -13.08
CA GLY A 485 10.72 42.11 -12.53
C GLY A 485 10.61 40.74 -13.14
N VAL A 486 10.12 39.85 -12.31
CA VAL A 486 9.51 38.58 -12.72
C VAL A 486 8.29 38.42 -11.84
N GLU A 487 7.15 38.25 -12.47
CA GLU A 487 5.87 38.20 -11.80
C GLU A 487 5.85 37.09 -10.69
N GLY A 488 5.66 37.52 -9.44
CA GLY A 488 5.47 36.65 -8.29
C GLY A 488 6.76 36.06 -7.66
N ILE A 489 7.95 36.55 -8.00
CA ILE A 489 9.21 36.01 -7.45
C ILE A 489 10.14 37.11 -6.94
N THR A 490 10.63 36.94 -5.72
CA THR A 490 11.70 37.75 -5.14
C THR A 490 13.06 37.11 -5.48
N PHE A 491 13.90 37.81 -6.17
CA PHE A 491 15.24 37.32 -6.56
C PHE A 491 16.32 37.70 -5.55
N PRO A 492 17.10 36.77 -5.06
CA PRO A 492 18.31 37.11 -4.32
C PRO A 492 19.42 37.58 -5.29
N GLN A 493 19.97 38.77 -5.03
CA GLN A 493 21.24 39.29 -5.54
C GLN A 493 21.51 39.08 -7.05
N THR A 494 20.69 39.66 -7.90
CA THR A 494 20.92 39.68 -9.33
C THR A 494 21.75 40.91 -9.69
N VAL A 495 22.81 40.75 -10.48
CA VAL A 495 23.68 41.83 -10.88
C VAL A 495 23.26 42.40 -12.23
N ILE A 496 22.99 43.70 -12.27
CA ILE A 496 22.75 44.47 -13.47
C ILE A 496 24.01 45.24 -13.81
N THR A 497 24.39 45.26 -15.07
CA THR A 497 25.51 46.07 -15.59
C THR A 497 24.99 47.19 -16.48
N VAL A 498 25.52 48.36 -16.34
CA VAL A 498 25.20 49.51 -17.20
C VAL A 498 26.43 49.91 -17.98
N SER A 499 26.27 50.09 -19.29
CA SER A 499 27.29 50.61 -20.18
C SER A 499 26.71 51.76 -21.04
N ARG A 500 27.56 52.70 -21.40
CA ARG A 500 27.24 53.80 -22.29
C ARG A 500 28.03 53.66 -23.58
N ARG A 501 27.34 53.75 -24.71
CA ARG A 501 27.94 53.93 -26.05
C ARG A 501 27.65 55.35 -26.51
N VAL A 502 28.65 56.05 -27.03
CA VAL A 502 28.50 57.40 -27.52
C VAL A 502 28.85 57.44 -29.01
N VAL A 503 28.03 58.11 -29.78
CA VAL A 503 28.33 58.49 -31.16
C VAL A 503 28.52 60.02 -31.16
N GLY A 504 29.75 60.46 -31.33
CA GLY A 504 30.05 61.86 -31.34
C GLY A 504 29.54 62.55 -32.60
N PRO A 505 29.60 63.93 -32.63
CA PRO A 505 29.20 64.70 -33.80
C PRO A 505 30.04 64.39 -35.03
N ASP A 506 31.30 63.93 -34.82
CA ASP A 506 32.24 63.49 -35.84
C ASP A 506 32.05 62.02 -36.30
N GLY A 507 31.07 61.34 -35.79
CA GLY A 507 30.82 59.91 -36.02
C GLY A 507 31.72 58.97 -35.23
N ALA A 508 32.62 59.49 -34.37
CA ALA A 508 33.45 58.64 -33.52
C ALA A 508 32.61 57.88 -32.51
N VAL A 509 32.88 56.58 -32.35
CA VAL A 509 32.15 55.69 -31.43
C VAL A 509 33.04 55.33 -30.25
N THR A 510 32.56 55.61 -29.05
CA THR A 510 33.23 55.22 -27.80
C THR A 510 32.23 54.39 -26.94
N SER A 511 32.76 53.47 -26.14
CA SER A 511 31.98 52.71 -25.21
C SER A 511 32.65 52.63 -23.84
N LYS A 512 31.88 52.76 -22.77
CA LYS A 512 32.36 52.73 -21.39
C LYS A 512 31.42 51.95 -20.51
N SER A 513 31.94 51.04 -19.66
CA SER A 513 31.18 50.45 -18.56
C SER A 513 31.05 51.50 -17.45
N LEU A 514 29.82 51.73 -17.00
CA LEU A 514 29.51 52.74 -15.99
C LEU A 514 29.47 52.14 -14.60
N VAL A 515 28.54 51.26 -14.34
CA VAL A 515 28.26 50.76 -12.99
C VAL A 515 27.75 49.32 -13.02
N LYS A 516 27.94 48.60 -11.90
CA LYS A 516 27.26 47.35 -11.55
C LYS A 516 26.34 47.63 -10.37
N LEU A 517 25.10 47.25 -10.47
CA LEU A 517 24.10 47.48 -9.43
C LEU A 517 23.44 46.13 -9.02
N ILE A 518 22.91 46.12 -7.81
CA ILE A 518 21.99 45.10 -7.33
C ILE A 518 20.65 45.81 -7.14
N PRO A 519 19.57 45.37 -7.85
CA PRO A 519 18.24 45.95 -7.65
C PRO A 519 17.78 45.84 -6.21
N ALA A 520 16.91 46.74 -5.79
CA ALA A 520 16.20 46.64 -4.53
C ALA A 520 15.28 45.41 -4.50
N ALA A 521 14.72 45.04 -3.33
CA ALA A 521 13.87 43.87 -3.16
C ALA A 521 12.58 43.92 -4.01
N ASP A 522 12.12 45.12 -4.37
CA ASP A 522 10.99 45.37 -5.25
C ASP A 522 11.36 45.37 -6.75
N GLY A 523 12.62 45.11 -7.06
CA GLY A 523 13.16 45.11 -8.42
C GLY A 523 13.55 46.47 -8.94
N SER A 524 13.39 47.57 -8.19
CA SER A 524 13.78 48.90 -8.63
C SER A 524 15.29 49.08 -8.59
N PHE A 525 15.81 49.86 -9.52
CA PHE A 525 17.21 50.31 -9.54
C PHE A 525 17.33 51.68 -10.15
N GLY A 526 18.39 52.39 -9.80
CA GLY A 526 18.72 53.69 -10.38
C GLY A 526 20.24 53.84 -10.55
N PHE A 527 20.61 54.67 -11.49
CA PHE A 527 21.99 55.09 -11.70
C PHE A 527 22.02 56.51 -12.28
N SER A 528 23.14 57.15 -12.09
CA SER A 528 23.36 58.48 -12.66
C SER A 528 24.64 58.50 -13.51
N ASP A 529 24.71 59.35 -14.50
CA ASP A 529 25.91 59.60 -15.31
C ASP A 529 26.02 61.09 -15.65
N THR A 530 27.25 61.55 -15.78
CA THR A 530 27.56 62.90 -16.22
C THR A 530 28.31 62.85 -17.56
N PRO A 531 27.60 63.05 -18.68
CA PRO A 531 28.22 63.03 -20.01
C PRO A 531 29.27 64.10 -20.16
N THR A 532 30.44 63.76 -20.75
CA THR A 532 31.54 64.68 -20.98
C THR A 532 31.70 65.07 -22.44
N THR A 533 30.88 64.55 -23.33
CA THR A 533 30.91 64.82 -24.78
C THR A 533 29.50 64.97 -25.33
N ALA A 534 29.32 65.87 -26.30
CA ALA A 534 28.03 65.95 -27.02
C ALA A 534 27.91 64.80 -28.01
N GLY A 535 26.63 64.45 -28.34
CA GLY A 535 26.32 63.39 -29.28
C GLY A 535 25.18 62.49 -28.81
N GLU A 536 24.94 61.37 -29.50
CA GLU A 536 23.96 60.39 -29.14
C GLU A 536 24.59 59.41 -28.15
N HIS A 537 24.02 59.34 -26.95
CA HIS A 537 24.42 58.44 -25.88
C HIS A 537 23.41 57.33 -25.72
N THR A 538 23.80 56.09 -26.01
CA THR A 538 22.98 54.90 -25.78
C THR A 538 23.40 54.23 -24.48
N TYR A 539 22.56 54.24 -23.47
CA TYR A 539 22.73 53.54 -22.21
C TYR A 539 22.14 52.14 -22.35
N THR A 540 22.98 51.13 -22.22
CA THR A 540 22.57 49.72 -22.24
C THR A 540 22.59 49.16 -20.83
N VAL A 541 21.41 48.77 -20.34
CA VAL A 541 21.26 48.08 -19.09
C VAL A 541 21.13 46.59 -19.39
N ARG A 542 21.98 45.77 -18.80
CA ARG A 542 22.04 44.33 -19.06
C ARG A 542 21.99 43.54 -17.76
N LEU A 543 21.04 42.60 -17.72
CA LEU A 543 20.99 41.54 -16.74
C LEU A 543 21.85 40.36 -17.22
N LEU A 544 22.77 39.90 -16.41
CA LEU A 544 23.50 38.67 -16.64
C LEU A 544 22.62 37.54 -16.11
N GLY A 545 22.15 36.66 -16.99
CA GLY A 545 21.37 35.48 -16.60
C GLY A 545 22.18 34.53 -15.71
N ASN A 546 21.45 33.64 -15.05
CA ASN A 546 22.00 32.58 -14.22
C ASN A 546 21.30 31.25 -14.52
N SER A 547 21.42 30.26 -13.63
CA SER A 547 20.77 28.92 -13.79
C SER A 547 19.24 28.94 -13.73
N THR A 548 18.59 30.07 -13.46
CA THR A 548 17.14 30.17 -13.30
C THR A 548 16.49 31.30 -14.09
N VAL A 549 17.27 32.31 -14.47
CA VAL A 549 16.77 33.51 -15.15
C VAL A 549 17.61 33.75 -16.41
N ARG A 550 16.96 34.02 -17.54
CA ARG A 550 17.62 34.39 -18.78
C ARG A 550 18.28 35.74 -18.67
N SER A 551 19.32 35.96 -19.49
CA SER A 551 19.86 37.30 -19.67
C SER A 551 18.85 38.20 -20.39
N ALA A 552 18.76 39.45 -19.96
CA ALA A 552 17.96 40.47 -20.60
C ALA A 552 18.75 41.73 -20.81
N SER A 553 18.38 42.54 -21.79
CA SER A 553 18.96 43.84 -21.99
C SER A 553 17.90 44.83 -22.50
N THR A 554 18.05 46.07 -22.09
CA THR A 554 17.23 47.19 -22.56
C THR A 554 18.14 48.39 -22.78
N THR A 555 17.69 49.33 -23.59
CA THR A 555 18.46 50.53 -23.91
C THR A 555 17.63 51.79 -23.71
N HIS A 556 18.30 52.88 -23.36
CA HIS A 556 17.74 54.21 -23.33
C HIS A 556 18.70 55.15 -24.08
N VAL A 557 18.17 56.02 -24.93
CA VAL A 557 18.95 56.94 -25.74
C VAL A 557 18.76 58.36 -25.24
N VAL A 558 19.85 59.08 -25.10
CA VAL A 558 19.87 60.49 -24.69
C VAL A 558 20.65 61.29 -25.73
N THR A 559 20.11 62.37 -26.21
CA THR A 559 20.82 63.32 -27.02
C THR A 559 21.48 64.36 -26.11
N VAL A 560 22.80 64.34 -26.06
CA VAL A 560 23.61 65.30 -25.24
C VAL A 560 24.01 66.45 -26.08
N LEU A 561 23.64 67.66 -25.67
CA LEU A 561 23.90 68.92 -26.35
C LEU A 561 25.13 69.58 -25.80
N GLN A 562 25.83 70.33 -26.66
CA GLN A 562 26.93 71.26 -26.22
C GLN A 562 26.25 72.47 -25.58
N PRO A 563 26.59 72.87 -24.36
CA PRO A 563 26.04 74.10 -23.82
C PRO A 563 26.39 75.29 -24.72
N PRO A 564 25.48 76.26 -24.83
CA PRO A 564 25.78 77.45 -25.57
C PRO A 564 26.98 78.15 -24.96
N ALA A 565 27.90 78.61 -25.81
CA ALA A 565 29.15 79.26 -25.45
C ALA A 565 28.94 80.60 -24.71
#